data_9f1c8a17f2df3507d2bdf07640de5c85
#
_entry.id   9f1c8a17f2df3507d2bdf07640de5c85
#
_cell.length_a   1.000
_cell.length_b   1.000
_cell.length_c   1.000
_cell.angle_alpha   90.00
_cell.angle_beta   90.00
_cell.angle_gamma   90.00
#
_symmetry.space_group_name_H-M   'P 1'
#
loop_
_entity.id
_entity.type
_entity.pdbx_description
1 polymer ?
#
loop_
_entity_poly.entity_id
_entity_poly.type
_entity_poly.pdbx_seq_one_letter_code
_entity_poly.pdbx_strand_id
1 'polypeptide(L)'
;WHWHMYDTVKGSDWLGDQDAIEYMCREAIPAVVELEHYGVPFSRTPEGKIYQRPFGGMTTEFGDGPPANRTCSAADRTGHAILHTLYQQSIKNKAEFFIEYIALDLIMDGENGCGGVMAWCLEDGSIHKFNAHKVILATGGYGRVYFSATSAHTCTGDGNAMALRGGVP
;
A
#
# COMPACT_ATOMS: atom_id res chain seq x y z
N TRP A 1 -5.29 -5.35 18.40
CA TRP A 1 -4.66 -5.86 17.17
C TRP A 1 -4.88 -7.37 16.97
N HIS A 2 -5.12 -8.16 18.02
CA HIS A 2 -5.43 -9.59 17.90
C HIS A 2 -6.73 -9.86 17.11
N TRP A 3 -7.77 -9.09 17.38
CA TRP A 3 -9.00 -9.18 16.58
C TRP A 3 -8.78 -8.76 15.13
N HIS A 4 -7.95 -7.72 14.92
CA HIS A 4 -7.56 -7.28 13.56
C HIS A 4 -6.81 -8.38 12.82
N MET A 5 -5.85 -9.03 13.47
CA MET A 5 -5.14 -10.18 12.91
C MET A 5 -6.09 -11.33 12.55
N TYR A 6 -6.99 -11.69 13.46
CA TYR A 6 -7.98 -12.74 13.21
C TYR A 6 -8.83 -12.44 11.97
N ASP A 7 -9.40 -11.24 11.89
CA ASP A 7 -10.21 -10.83 10.75
C ASP A 7 -9.43 -10.85 9.45
N THR A 8 -8.16 -10.44 9.48
CA THR A 8 -7.29 -10.39 8.29
C THR A 8 -6.92 -11.79 7.82
N VAL A 9 -6.55 -12.70 8.72
CA VAL A 9 -6.25 -14.10 8.38
C VAL A 9 -7.48 -14.78 7.81
N LYS A 10 -8.65 -14.62 8.46
CA LYS A 10 -9.92 -15.17 7.99
C LYS A 10 -10.34 -14.57 6.66
N GLY A 11 -10.22 -13.25 6.49
CA GLY A 11 -10.58 -12.55 5.25
C GLY A 11 -9.69 -12.89 4.06
N SER A 12 -8.47 -13.35 4.31
CA SER A 12 -7.56 -13.87 3.28
C SER A 12 -7.73 -15.37 2.99
N ASP A 13 -8.81 -16.00 3.48
CA ASP A 13 -9.06 -17.43 3.38
C ASP A 13 -7.88 -18.30 3.86
N TRP A 14 -7.16 -17.83 4.87
CA TRP A 14 -5.97 -18.50 5.44
C TRP A 14 -4.78 -18.62 4.47
N LEU A 15 -4.81 -17.92 3.36
CA LEU A 15 -3.74 -17.94 2.35
C LEU A 15 -2.64 -16.91 2.63
N GLY A 16 -2.89 -15.92 3.48
CA GLY A 16 -1.94 -14.88 3.81
C GLY A 16 -0.81 -15.38 4.71
N ASP A 17 0.37 -14.78 4.58
CA ASP A 17 1.49 -15.00 5.49
C ASP A 17 1.11 -14.45 6.88
N GLN A 18 0.98 -15.35 7.86
CA GLN A 18 0.45 -14.99 9.17
C GLN A 18 1.45 -14.16 9.98
N ASP A 19 2.75 -14.34 9.80
CA ASP A 19 3.78 -13.54 10.48
C ASP A 19 3.77 -12.09 9.96
N ALA A 20 3.62 -11.93 8.64
CA ALA A 20 3.46 -10.61 8.02
C ALA A 20 2.16 -9.93 8.46
N ILE A 21 1.06 -10.68 8.56
CA ILE A 21 -0.23 -10.17 9.04
C ILE A 21 -0.14 -9.76 10.51
N GLU A 22 0.50 -10.55 11.37
CA GLU A 22 0.74 -10.19 12.78
C GLU A 22 1.49 -8.87 12.87
N TYR A 23 2.61 -8.76 12.17
CA TYR A 23 3.43 -7.56 12.14
C TYR A 23 2.61 -6.34 11.71
N MET A 24 1.90 -6.44 10.57
CA MET A 24 1.04 -5.36 10.08
C MET A 24 -0.01 -4.91 11.10
N CYS A 25 -0.70 -5.86 11.73
CA CYS A 25 -1.76 -5.54 12.67
C CYS A 25 -1.24 -4.91 13.98
N ARG A 26 -0.05 -5.33 14.43
CA ARG A 26 0.61 -4.73 15.60
C ARG A 26 1.08 -3.30 15.30
N GLU A 27 1.69 -3.10 14.14
CA GLU A 27 2.25 -1.81 13.73
C GLU A 27 1.19 -0.82 13.21
N ALA A 28 -0.06 -1.25 13.02
CA ALA A 28 -1.13 -0.38 12.55
C ALA A 28 -1.38 0.84 13.46
N ILE A 29 -1.25 0.66 14.79
CA ILE A 29 -1.48 1.75 15.75
C ILE A 29 -0.38 2.82 15.64
N PRO A 30 0.92 2.50 15.77
CA PRO A 30 1.96 3.49 15.60
C PRO A 30 1.95 4.10 14.18
N ALA A 31 1.64 3.34 13.13
CA ALA A 31 1.55 3.85 11.76
C ALA A 31 0.47 4.95 11.60
N VAL A 32 -0.69 4.79 12.22
CA VAL A 32 -1.74 5.83 12.21
C VAL A 32 -1.28 7.10 12.93
N VAL A 33 -0.61 6.96 14.07
CA VAL A 33 -0.07 8.10 14.81
C VAL A 33 1.03 8.80 14.01
N GLU A 34 1.87 8.05 13.31
CA GLU A 34 2.90 8.61 12.41
C GLU A 34 2.27 9.39 11.27
N LEU A 35 1.24 8.86 10.62
CA LEU A 35 0.49 9.57 9.58
C LEU A 35 -0.12 10.88 10.08
N GLU A 36 -0.64 10.89 11.31
CA GLU A 36 -1.11 12.12 11.96
C GLU A 36 0.02 13.12 12.16
N HIS A 37 1.18 12.69 12.61
CA HIS A 37 2.37 13.55 12.78
C HIS A 37 2.87 14.10 11.45
N TYR A 38 2.69 13.36 10.34
CA TYR A 38 2.97 13.89 9.00
C TYR A 38 1.95 14.94 8.54
N GLY A 39 0.80 15.05 9.22
CA GLY A 39 -0.21 16.05 8.94
C GLY A 39 -1.51 15.51 8.34
N VAL A 40 -1.75 14.19 8.38
CA VAL A 40 -3.06 13.66 7.93
C VAL A 40 -4.17 14.16 8.84
N PRO A 41 -5.16 14.90 8.32
CA PRO A 41 -6.21 15.50 9.12
C PRO A 41 -7.33 14.51 9.42
N PHE A 42 -7.06 13.52 10.26
CA PHE A 42 -8.10 12.57 10.68
C PHE A 42 -9.26 13.29 11.38
N SER A 43 -10.48 12.83 11.12
CA SER A 43 -11.67 13.28 11.83
C SER A 43 -11.55 13.02 13.32
N ARG A 44 -12.18 13.88 14.14
CA ARG A 44 -12.08 13.80 15.60
C ARG A 44 -13.43 13.52 16.24
N THR A 45 -13.38 12.83 17.36
CA THR A 45 -14.52 12.75 18.29
C THR A 45 -14.65 14.07 19.08
N PRO A 46 -15.78 14.31 19.75
CA PRO A 46 -15.93 15.48 20.64
C PRO A 46 -14.83 15.60 21.71
N GLU A 47 -14.27 14.46 22.14
CA GLU A 47 -13.21 14.39 23.15
C GLU A 47 -11.81 14.58 22.53
N GLY A 48 -11.70 14.86 21.22
CA GLY A 48 -10.45 15.11 20.53
C GLY A 48 -9.67 13.87 20.08
N LYS A 49 -10.21 12.66 20.26
CA LYS A 49 -9.58 11.42 19.79
C LYS A 49 -9.78 11.26 18.28
N ILE A 50 -8.91 10.49 17.62
CA ILE A 50 -9.11 10.11 16.23
C ILE A 50 -10.43 9.33 16.11
N TYR A 51 -11.31 9.79 15.21
CA TYR A 51 -12.56 9.12 14.95
C TYR A 51 -12.34 7.80 14.24
N GLN A 52 -12.97 6.75 14.76
CA GLN A 52 -12.93 5.41 14.19
C GLN A 52 -14.34 4.94 13.88
N ARG A 53 -14.54 4.39 12.71
CA ARG A 53 -15.83 3.87 12.26
C ARG A 53 -15.77 2.37 12.02
N PRO A 54 -16.94 1.67 12.09
CA PRO A 54 -17.03 0.28 11.69
C PRO A 54 -16.86 0.14 10.18
N PHE A 55 -16.35 -1.01 9.76
CA PHE A 55 -16.27 -1.37 8.37
C PHE A 55 -16.62 -2.86 8.19
N GLY A 56 -17.06 -3.28 7.01
CA GLY A 56 -17.43 -4.67 6.75
C GLY A 56 -16.26 -5.63 7.01
N GLY A 57 -16.55 -6.74 7.68
CA GLY A 57 -15.56 -7.74 8.02
C GLY A 57 -14.67 -7.42 9.23
N MET A 58 -14.89 -6.28 9.88
CA MET A 58 -14.19 -5.93 11.13
C MET A 58 -15.02 -6.35 12.32
N THR A 59 -14.50 -7.28 13.12
CA THR A 59 -15.21 -7.86 14.26
C THR A 59 -14.45 -7.66 15.56
N THR A 60 -15.16 -7.81 16.68
CA THR A 60 -14.57 -7.95 18.02
C THR A 60 -14.65 -9.42 18.45
N GLU A 61 -13.94 -9.77 19.51
CA GLU A 61 -14.00 -11.09 20.14
C GLU A 61 -13.84 -12.27 19.15
N PHE A 62 -12.92 -12.10 18.19
CA PHE A 62 -12.59 -13.12 17.18
C PHE A 62 -13.80 -13.58 16.34
N GLY A 63 -14.67 -12.65 16.00
CA GLY A 63 -15.83 -12.87 15.15
C GLY A 63 -17.15 -13.08 15.90
N ASP A 64 -17.11 -13.25 17.20
CA ASP A 64 -18.32 -13.52 18.03
C ASP A 64 -18.95 -12.23 18.58
N GLY A 65 -18.22 -11.12 18.58
CA GLY A 65 -18.67 -9.83 19.10
C GLY A 65 -19.27 -8.89 18.04
N PRO A 66 -19.73 -7.71 18.46
CA PRO A 66 -20.26 -6.69 17.56
C PRO A 66 -19.17 -6.15 16.61
N PRO A 67 -19.56 -5.41 15.54
CA PRO A 67 -18.60 -4.78 14.63
C PRO A 67 -17.58 -3.91 15.36
N ALA A 68 -16.29 -4.06 15.00
CA ALA A 68 -15.22 -3.25 15.55
C ALA A 68 -15.15 -1.88 14.88
N ASN A 69 -14.95 -0.82 15.67
CA ASN A 69 -14.67 0.52 15.21
C ASN A 69 -13.15 0.75 15.20
N ARG A 70 -12.45 0.37 14.15
CA ARG A 70 -10.99 0.56 14.04
C ARG A 70 -10.54 1.30 12.77
N THR A 71 -11.45 1.62 11.87
CA THR A 71 -11.11 2.36 10.66
C THR A 71 -10.98 3.85 10.95
N CYS A 72 -9.75 4.34 11.03
CA CYS A 72 -9.46 5.76 11.14
C CYS A 72 -9.76 6.46 9.81
N SER A 73 -10.47 7.56 9.84
CA SER A 73 -10.94 8.23 8.63
C SER A 73 -10.80 9.74 8.67
N ALA A 74 -10.63 10.34 7.49
CA ALA A 74 -10.76 11.78 7.26
C ALA A 74 -12.02 12.01 6.42
N ALA A 75 -13.17 12.04 7.07
CA ALA A 75 -14.51 12.07 6.45
C ALA A 75 -14.65 10.96 5.39
N ASP A 76 -15.04 11.27 4.17
CA ASP A 76 -15.14 10.37 3.01
C ASP A 76 -13.95 10.46 2.04
N ARG A 77 -12.87 11.15 2.45
CA ARG A 77 -11.70 11.45 1.63
C ARG A 77 -10.38 10.96 2.24
N THR A 78 -10.41 9.89 3.01
CA THR A 78 -9.25 9.39 3.75
C THR A 78 -8.05 9.10 2.83
N GLY A 79 -8.26 8.40 1.72
CA GLY A 79 -7.21 8.10 0.75
C GLY A 79 -6.61 9.36 0.14
N HIS A 80 -7.44 10.31 -0.26
CA HIS A 80 -7.00 11.61 -0.78
C HIS A 80 -6.16 12.38 0.26
N ALA A 81 -6.60 12.44 1.51
CA ALA A 81 -5.88 13.12 2.58
C ALA A 81 -4.51 12.50 2.85
N ILE A 82 -4.42 11.17 2.91
CA ILE A 82 -3.15 10.45 3.10
C ILE A 82 -2.22 10.71 1.91
N LEU A 83 -2.70 10.54 0.69
CA LEU A 83 -1.90 10.72 -0.53
C LEU A 83 -1.29 12.13 -0.59
N HIS A 84 -2.10 13.17 -0.41
CA HIS A 84 -1.61 14.55 -0.45
C HIS A 84 -0.64 14.87 0.69
N THR A 85 -0.88 14.35 1.88
CA THR A 85 0.05 14.53 3.00
C THR A 85 1.39 13.87 2.72
N LEU A 86 1.40 12.62 2.26
CA LEU A 86 2.63 11.90 1.94
C LEU A 86 3.36 12.53 0.75
N TYR A 87 2.64 13.02 -0.25
CA TYR A 87 3.22 13.75 -1.37
C TYR A 87 3.94 15.04 -0.90
N GLN A 88 3.30 15.83 -0.03
CA GLN A 88 3.91 17.02 0.56
C GLN A 88 5.18 16.68 1.38
N GLN A 89 5.12 15.62 2.18
CA GLN A 89 6.29 15.16 2.94
C GLN A 89 7.43 14.69 2.01
N SER A 90 7.09 14.03 0.92
CA SER A 90 8.08 13.60 -0.09
C SER A 90 8.77 14.80 -0.74
N ILE A 91 8.02 15.83 -1.15
CA ILE A 91 8.59 17.08 -1.68
C ILE A 91 9.49 17.77 -0.64
N LYS A 92 9.02 17.87 0.61
CA LYS A 92 9.80 18.45 1.71
C LYS A 92 11.14 17.75 1.90
N ASN A 93 11.16 16.43 1.71
CA ASN A 93 12.36 15.60 1.80
C ASN A 93 13.11 15.45 0.47
N LYS A 94 12.77 16.28 -0.53
CA LYS A 94 13.44 16.34 -1.84
C LYS A 94 13.42 15.02 -2.62
N ALA A 95 12.35 14.24 -2.48
CA ALA A 95 12.14 13.09 -3.34
C ALA A 95 11.92 13.56 -4.80
N GLU A 96 12.57 12.91 -5.74
CA GLU A 96 12.36 13.14 -7.16
C GLU A 96 11.20 12.30 -7.67
N PHE A 97 10.36 12.89 -8.52
CA PHE A 97 9.18 12.24 -9.10
C PHE A 97 9.34 12.18 -10.62
N PHE A 98 9.22 10.98 -11.16
CA PHE A 98 9.20 10.73 -12.60
C PHE A 98 7.78 10.38 -13.01
N ILE A 99 6.98 11.42 -13.28
CA ILE A 99 5.55 11.30 -13.62
C ILE A 99 5.43 10.92 -15.10
N GLU A 100 4.44 10.07 -15.41
CA GLU A 100 4.23 9.52 -16.76
C GLU A 100 5.40 8.70 -17.29
N TYR A 101 6.10 8.01 -16.38
CA TYR A 101 7.06 6.97 -16.71
C TYR A 101 6.47 5.59 -16.45
N ILE A 102 6.52 4.72 -17.42
CA ILE A 102 6.10 3.31 -17.28
C ILE A 102 7.32 2.46 -16.94
N ALA A 103 7.32 1.81 -15.78
CA ALA A 103 8.32 0.82 -15.45
C ALA A 103 8.14 -0.41 -16.37
N LEU A 104 9.19 -0.76 -17.10
CA LEU A 104 9.20 -1.87 -18.05
C LEU A 104 9.69 -3.16 -17.41
N ASP A 105 10.85 -3.08 -16.74
CA ASP A 105 11.48 -4.23 -16.10
C ASP A 105 12.45 -3.83 -15.00
N LEU A 106 12.74 -4.80 -14.12
CA LEU A 106 13.80 -4.69 -13.12
C LEU A 106 15.17 -4.93 -13.80
N ILE A 107 16.18 -4.20 -13.32
CA ILE A 107 17.58 -4.44 -13.72
C ILE A 107 18.16 -5.43 -12.71
N MET A 108 18.25 -6.69 -13.11
CA MET A 108 18.79 -7.74 -12.26
C MET A 108 20.29 -7.92 -12.54
N ASP A 109 21.09 -7.97 -11.50
CA ASP A 109 22.55 -8.19 -11.55
C ASP A 109 22.87 -9.52 -10.88
N GLY A 110 22.47 -10.60 -11.53
CA GLY A 110 22.78 -11.97 -11.14
C GLY A 110 22.75 -12.20 -9.61
N GLU A 111 23.92 -12.41 -9.02
CA GLU A 111 24.08 -12.69 -7.59
C GLU A 111 23.84 -11.48 -6.68
N ASN A 112 23.90 -10.25 -7.20
CA ASN A 112 23.77 -9.01 -6.43
C ASN A 112 22.30 -8.53 -6.27
N GLY A 113 21.37 -9.19 -6.95
CA GLY A 113 19.96 -8.86 -6.86
C GLY A 113 19.52 -7.71 -7.78
N CYS A 114 18.57 -6.91 -7.34
CA CYS A 114 18.00 -5.82 -8.14
C CYS A 114 18.83 -4.54 -8.01
N GLY A 115 19.39 -4.06 -9.13
CA GLY A 115 20.19 -2.84 -9.21
C GLY A 115 19.46 -1.62 -9.78
N GLY A 116 18.17 -1.73 -10.09
CA GLY A 116 17.42 -0.60 -10.64
C GLY A 116 16.20 -0.99 -11.45
N VAL A 117 15.73 -0.04 -12.26
CA VAL A 117 14.53 -0.17 -13.10
C VAL A 117 14.78 0.43 -14.47
N MET A 118 14.29 -0.24 -15.51
CA MET A 118 14.13 0.33 -16.84
C MET A 118 12.74 0.95 -16.96
N ALA A 119 12.66 2.18 -17.45
CA ALA A 119 11.39 2.87 -17.61
C ALA A 119 11.29 3.57 -18.96
N TRP A 120 10.08 3.69 -19.44
CA TRP A 120 9.72 4.40 -20.66
C TRP A 120 9.04 5.72 -20.32
N CYS A 121 9.60 6.82 -20.79
CA CYS A 121 8.98 8.14 -20.71
C CYS A 121 7.86 8.26 -21.76
N LEU A 122 6.63 8.53 -21.33
CA LEU A 122 5.49 8.67 -22.23
C LEU A 122 5.49 9.99 -23.00
N GLU A 123 6.16 11.02 -22.49
CA GLU A 123 6.18 12.34 -23.09
C GLU A 123 6.98 12.35 -24.40
N ASP A 124 8.16 11.75 -24.40
CA ASP A 124 9.10 11.82 -25.54
C ASP A 124 9.45 10.45 -26.15
N GLY A 125 8.94 9.36 -25.57
CA GLY A 125 9.20 8.00 -26.02
C GLY A 125 10.59 7.45 -25.67
N SER A 126 11.38 8.13 -24.89
CA SER A 126 12.74 7.71 -24.52
C SER A 126 12.71 6.59 -23.46
N ILE A 127 13.76 5.76 -23.47
CA ILE A 127 13.98 4.71 -22.47
C ILE A 127 15.05 5.18 -21.48
N HIS A 128 14.71 5.07 -20.20
CA HIS A 128 15.56 5.50 -19.10
C HIS A 128 15.98 4.33 -18.23
N LYS A 129 17.22 4.36 -17.78
CA LYS A 129 17.79 3.43 -16.82
C LYS A 129 17.95 4.14 -15.48
N PHE A 130 17.21 3.70 -14.46
CA PHE A 130 17.33 4.16 -13.09
C PHE A 130 18.16 3.16 -12.29
N ASN A 131 19.36 3.55 -11.88
CA ASN A 131 20.19 2.73 -10.99
C ASN A 131 19.84 3.05 -9.54
N ALA A 132 19.67 2.02 -8.71
CA ALA A 132 19.34 2.17 -7.31
C ALA A 132 19.94 1.04 -6.46
N HIS A 133 20.32 1.34 -5.23
CA HIS A 133 20.74 0.34 -4.26
C HIS A 133 19.59 -0.52 -3.74
N LYS A 134 18.37 0.00 -3.75
CA LYS A 134 17.14 -0.68 -3.35
C LYS A 134 16.00 -0.24 -4.25
N VAL A 135 15.15 -1.17 -4.62
CA VAL A 135 13.94 -0.93 -5.40
C VAL A 135 12.73 -1.41 -4.59
N ILE A 136 11.73 -0.55 -4.46
CA ILE A 136 10.47 -0.88 -3.80
C ILE A 136 9.38 -0.97 -4.87
N LEU A 137 8.79 -2.14 -5.04
CA LEU A 137 7.63 -2.31 -5.89
C LEU A 137 6.36 -1.99 -5.09
N ALA A 138 5.71 -0.87 -5.42
CA ALA A 138 4.47 -0.43 -4.81
C ALA A 138 3.40 -0.17 -5.90
N THR A 139 3.31 -1.09 -6.86
CA THR A 139 2.56 -0.96 -8.12
C THR A 139 1.08 -1.30 -8.00
N GLY A 140 0.59 -1.54 -6.80
CA GLY A 140 -0.81 -1.89 -6.53
C GLY A 140 -1.14 -3.34 -6.91
N GLY A 141 -2.44 -3.60 -7.04
CA GLY A 141 -2.96 -4.95 -7.24
C GLY A 141 -2.98 -5.42 -8.69
N TYR A 142 -3.48 -6.63 -8.88
CA TYR A 142 -3.55 -7.30 -10.18
C TYR A 142 -4.98 -7.81 -10.54
N GLY A 143 -6.02 -7.25 -9.92
CA GLY A 143 -7.39 -7.71 -10.12
C GLY A 143 -7.86 -7.69 -11.58
N ARG A 144 -7.31 -6.79 -12.40
CA ARG A 144 -7.67 -6.67 -13.83
C ARG A 144 -7.06 -7.74 -14.73
N VAL A 145 -6.24 -8.63 -14.21
CA VAL A 145 -5.80 -9.84 -14.90
C VAL A 145 -6.99 -10.80 -15.12
N TYR A 146 -7.99 -10.75 -14.24
CA TYR A 146 -9.16 -11.61 -14.31
C TYR A 146 -10.28 -10.98 -15.14
N PHE A 147 -11.08 -11.81 -15.79
CA PHE A 147 -12.20 -11.38 -16.65
C PHE A 147 -13.23 -10.53 -15.89
N SER A 148 -13.59 -10.94 -14.68
CA SER A 148 -14.53 -10.22 -13.84
C SER A 148 -13.83 -9.70 -12.59
N ALA A 149 -13.70 -8.39 -12.49
CA ALA A 149 -13.07 -7.72 -11.36
C ALA A 149 -13.70 -6.34 -11.13
N THR A 150 -13.83 -5.97 -9.85
CA THR A 150 -14.25 -4.63 -9.42
C THR A 150 -13.08 -3.68 -9.19
N SER A 151 -11.85 -4.15 -9.39
CA SER A 151 -10.63 -3.38 -9.23
C SER A 151 -10.52 -2.25 -10.25
N ALA A 152 -9.83 -1.18 -9.90
CA ALA A 152 -9.51 -0.09 -10.81
C ALA A 152 -8.77 -0.59 -12.06
N HIS A 153 -8.93 0.09 -13.19
CA HIS A 153 -8.27 -0.27 -14.45
C HIS A 153 -6.74 -0.26 -14.38
N THR A 154 -6.17 0.44 -13.41
CA THR A 154 -4.73 0.49 -13.14
C THR A 154 -4.18 -0.73 -12.41
N CYS A 155 -5.04 -1.64 -11.93
CA CYS A 155 -4.62 -2.86 -11.22
C CYS A 155 -4.27 -3.97 -12.22
N THR A 156 -3.22 -3.76 -13.00
CA THR A 156 -2.85 -4.57 -14.18
C THR A 156 -1.87 -5.69 -13.89
N GLY A 157 -1.21 -5.69 -12.72
CA GLY A 157 -0.27 -6.74 -12.32
C GLY A 157 1.14 -6.60 -12.90
N ASP A 158 1.50 -5.44 -13.43
CA ASP A 158 2.81 -5.23 -14.06
C ASP A 158 3.96 -5.44 -13.09
N GLY A 159 3.81 -5.00 -11.82
CA GLY A 159 4.83 -5.22 -10.79
C GLY A 159 5.05 -6.71 -10.49
N ASN A 160 3.97 -7.49 -10.40
CA ASN A 160 4.05 -8.94 -10.24
C ASN A 160 4.76 -9.60 -11.41
N ALA A 161 4.46 -9.16 -12.64
CA ALA A 161 5.08 -9.67 -13.85
C ALA A 161 6.59 -9.33 -13.89
N MET A 162 6.98 -8.12 -13.50
CA MET A 162 8.39 -7.71 -13.41
C MET A 162 9.14 -8.56 -12.36
N ALA A 163 8.54 -8.78 -11.19
CA ALA A 163 9.12 -9.62 -10.14
C ALA A 163 9.33 -11.05 -10.63
N LEU A 164 8.31 -11.64 -11.28
CA LEU A 164 8.39 -12.99 -11.85
C LEU A 164 9.51 -13.10 -12.90
N ARG A 165 9.60 -12.16 -13.85
CA ARG A 165 10.66 -12.13 -14.86
C ARG A 165 12.04 -11.94 -14.25
N GLY A 166 12.12 -11.14 -13.18
CA GLY A 166 13.35 -10.92 -12.43
C GLY A 166 13.80 -12.09 -11.55
N GLY A 167 12.99 -13.17 -11.46
CA GLY A 167 13.31 -14.33 -10.62
C GLY A 167 13.17 -14.03 -9.10
N VAL A 168 12.40 -13.03 -8.73
CA VAL A 168 12.09 -12.72 -7.34
C VAL A 168 11.04 -13.72 -6.84
N PRO A 169 11.20 -14.33 -5.65
CA PRO A 169 10.26 -15.30 -5.09
C PRO A 169 8.91 -14.71 -4.75
#